data_fb18222a1f0ba3da14ca94b309d040c1
#
_entry.id   fb18222a1f0ba3da14ca94b309d040c1
#
_cell.length_a   1.000
_cell.length_b   1.000
_cell.length_c   1.000
_cell.angle_alpha   90.00
_cell.angle_beta   90.00
_cell.angle_gamma   90.00
#
_symmetry.space_group_name_H-M   'P 1'
#
loop_
_entity.id
_entity.type
_entity.pdbx_description
1 polymer ?
#
loop_
_entity_poly.entity_id
_entity_poly.type
_entity_poly.pdbx_seq_one_letter_code
_entity_poly.pdbx_strand_id
1 'polypeptide(L)'
;MSFNGATFVNPYAELAKGYSTTFSSTVISTFELKQDLSMLAKGLSARALFSYKNWNTAKTDRSTVPFYYQISKYNPTDYTYTLEKIGTTGSDYLSFSKANNGDRTIYWEAAIDYQRLFGKNNITAMLLYNQRQYNPAFPSSLFDAVPYRTTGLAGRFTYAYDERYFAEFNFGYNGTEKFY
;
A
#
# COMPACT_ATOMS: atom_id res chain seq x y z
N MET A 1 -29.58 12.24 -27.80
CA MET A 1 -29.80 12.38 -29.25
C MET A 1 -29.11 11.23 -29.95
N SER A 2 -29.81 10.55 -30.87
CA SER A 2 -29.21 9.53 -31.74
C SER A 2 -29.34 10.05 -33.18
N PHE A 3 -28.25 10.08 -33.91
CA PHE A 3 -28.22 10.44 -35.31
C PHE A 3 -27.46 9.33 -36.06
N ASN A 4 -28.09 8.71 -37.05
CA ASN A 4 -27.53 7.56 -37.82
C ASN A 4 -27.01 6.40 -36.93
N GLY A 5 -27.72 6.06 -35.88
CA GLY A 5 -27.30 4.98 -34.97
C GLY A 5 -26.16 5.33 -33.99
N ALA A 6 -25.59 6.52 -34.09
CA ALA A 6 -24.60 7.00 -33.14
C ALA A 6 -25.26 7.67 -31.93
N THR A 7 -24.83 7.37 -30.75
CA THR A 7 -25.28 8.05 -29.52
C THR A 7 -24.39 9.25 -29.27
N PHE A 8 -24.95 10.45 -29.39
CA PHE A 8 -24.24 11.67 -29.03
C PHE A 8 -24.32 11.87 -27.50
N VAL A 9 -23.20 11.97 -26.88
CA VAL A 9 -23.09 12.23 -25.44
C VAL A 9 -23.19 13.74 -25.19
N ASN A 10 -24.11 14.14 -24.32
CA ASN A 10 -24.19 15.53 -23.87
C ASN A 10 -23.13 15.79 -22.82
N PRO A 11 -22.14 16.68 -23.07
CA PRO A 11 -21.06 16.95 -22.11
C PRO A 11 -21.56 17.43 -20.76
N TYR A 12 -22.62 18.22 -20.71
CA TYR A 12 -23.24 18.68 -19.47
C TYR A 12 -23.85 17.53 -18.66
N ALA A 13 -24.55 16.62 -19.34
CA ALA A 13 -25.12 15.44 -18.71
C ALA A 13 -24.01 14.52 -18.14
N GLU A 14 -22.89 14.40 -18.84
CA GLU A 14 -21.74 13.64 -18.36
C GLU A 14 -21.12 14.24 -17.07
N LEU A 15 -20.98 15.56 -17.02
CA LEU A 15 -20.52 16.25 -15.82
C LEU A 15 -21.49 16.15 -14.64
N ALA A 16 -22.78 16.10 -14.91
CA ALA A 16 -23.81 15.99 -13.90
C ALA A 16 -24.12 14.54 -13.46
N LYS A 17 -23.55 13.52 -14.12
CA LYS A 17 -23.80 12.10 -13.83
C LYS A 17 -23.46 11.69 -12.40
N GLY A 18 -22.57 12.39 -11.75
CA GLY A 18 -22.17 12.05 -10.40
C GLY A 18 -20.72 12.37 -10.09
N TYR A 19 -20.23 11.84 -8.99
CA TYR A 19 -18.87 12.08 -8.51
C TYR A 19 -18.33 10.88 -7.76
N SER A 20 -16.99 10.82 -7.68
CA SER A 20 -16.25 9.84 -6.90
C SER A 20 -15.46 10.56 -5.82
N THR A 21 -15.54 10.04 -4.60
CA THR A 21 -14.71 10.51 -3.49
C THR A 21 -13.82 9.35 -3.05
N THR A 22 -12.51 9.60 -3.00
CA THR A 22 -11.54 8.63 -2.51
C THR A 22 -10.83 9.21 -1.29
N PHE A 23 -10.89 8.48 -0.19
CA PHE A 23 -10.09 8.75 1.00
C PHE A 23 -9.02 7.67 1.12
N SER A 24 -7.77 8.08 1.31
CA SER A 24 -6.66 7.15 1.52
C SER A 24 -5.85 7.61 2.73
N SER A 25 -5.54 6.68 3.61
CA SER A 25 -4.71 6.94 4.77
C SER A 25 -3.63 5.87 4.92
N THR A 26 -2.46 6.30 5.40
CA THR A 26 -1.36 5.42 5.77
C THR A 26 -0.89 5.81 7.16
N VAL A 27 -0.92 4.83 8.06
CA VAL A 27 -0.37 4.98 9.41
C VAL A 27 0.87 4.12 9.51
N ILE A 28 1.98 4.73 9.91
CA ILE A 28 3.24 4.03 10.17
C ILE A 28 3.67 4.36 11.59
N SER A 29 3.87 3.32 12.39
CA SER A 29 4.38 3.43 13.75
C SER A 29 5.67 2.62 13.85
N THR A 30 6.76 3.25 14.28
CA THR A 30 8.05 2.59 14.44
C THR A 30 8.54 2.79 15.86
N PHE A 31 8.95 1.71 16.48
CA PHE A 31 9.56 1.68 17.79
C PHE A 31 10.95 1.08 17.67
N GLU A 32 11.95 1.76 18.18
CA GLU A 32 13.34 1.31 18.22
C GLU A 32 13.84 1.29 19.66
N LEU A 33 14.48 0.16 20.03
CA LEU A 33 15.14 -0.03 21.30
C LEU A 33 16.62 -0.31 21.06
N LYS A 34 17.49 0.44 21.70
CA LYS A 34 18.94 0.20 21.74
C LYS A 34 19.37 0.00 23.16
N GLN A 35 20.13 -1.07 23.40
CA GLN A 35 20.62 -1.43 24.71
C GLN A 35 22.14 -1.67 24.67
N ASP A 36 22.87 -0.95 25.48
CA ASP A 36 24.26 -1.25 25.75
C ASP A 36 24.34 -2.47 26.69
N LEU A 37 25.03 -3.50 26.25
CA LEU A 37 25.28 -4.72 27.01
C LEU A 37 26.71 -4.84 27.48
N SER A 38 27.41 -3.73 27.67
CA SER A 38 28.79 -3.68 28.12
C SER A 38 29.01 -4.33 29.53
N MET A 39 27.91 -4.49 30.30
CA MET A 39 27.87 -5.28 31.53
C MET A 39 28.23 -6.75 31.31
N LEU A 40 27.76 -7.33 30.18
CA LEU A 40 28.00 -8.73 29.83
C LEU A 40 29.35 -8.88 29.14
N ALA A 41 29.61 -8.02 28.13
CA ALA A 41 30.87 -7.99 27.41
C ALA A 41 31.16 -6.57 26.92
N LYS A 42 32.36 -6.05 27.19
CA LYS A 42 32.77 -4.72 26.74
C LYS A 42 32.69 -4.62 25.20
N GLY A 43 31.92 -3.65 24.71
CA GLY A 43 31.69 -3.41 23.28
C GLY A 43 30.53 -4.20 22.67
N LEU A 44 29.72 -4.88 23.50
CA LEU A 44 28.50 -5.54 23.07
C LEU A 44 27.31 -4.59 23.21
N SER A 45 26.46 -4.55 22.15
CA SER A 45 25.19 -3.85 22.16
C SER A 45 24.12 -4.65 21.42
N ALA A 46 22.86 -4.41 21.75
CA ALA A 46 21.72 -4.99 21.05
C ALA A 46 20.77 -3.89 20.61
N ARG A 47 20.12 -4.11 19.50
CA ARG A 47 19.04 -3.24 19.01
C ARG A 47 17.87 -4.07 18.55
N ALA A 48 16.68 -3.54 18.73
CA ALA A 48 15.45 -4.11 18.25
C ALA A 48 14.62 -3.01 17.60
N LEU A 49 14.01 -3.32 16.48
CA LEU A 49 13.11 -2.41 15.77
C LEU A 49 11.80 -3.15 15.47
N PHE A 50 10.71 -2.48 15.75
CA PHE A 50 9.37 -2.92 15.40
C PHE A 50 8.69 -1.82 14.57
N SER A 51 8.14 -2.15 13.43
CA SER A 51 7.41 -1.23 12.57
C SER A 51 6.07 -1.83 12.16
N TYR A 52 5.03 -1.05 12.36
CA TYR A 52 3.67 -1.36 11.95
C TYR A 52 3.23 -0.34 10.90
N LYS A 53 2.83 -0.83 9.73
CA LYS A 53 2.24 -0.02 8.66
C LYS A 53 0.83 -0.53 8.40
N ASN A 54 -0.12 0.39 8.37
CA ASN A 54 -1.48 0.15 7.91
C ASN A 54 -1.82 1.16 6.81
N TRP A 55 -2.16 0.66 5.64
CA TRP A 55 -2.69 1.45 4.55
C TRP A 55 -4.15 1.07 4.34
N ASN A 56 -5.00 2.08 4.15
CA ASN A 56 -6.41 1.90 3.89
C ASN A 56 -6.89 2.93 2.87
N THR A 57 -7.76 2.52 1.97
CA THR A 57 -8.46 3.41 1.03
C THR A 57 -9.93 3.05 0.98
N ALA A 58 -10.76 4.07 0.99
CA ALA A 58 -12.20 3.97 0.85
C ALA A 58 -12.64 4.84 -0.32
N LYS A 59 -13.21 4.24 -1.34
CA LYS A 59 -13.77 4.92 -2.50
C LYS A 59 -15.30 4.85 -2.43
N THR A 60 -15.93 5.98 -2.63
CA THR A 60 -17.38 6.11 -2.73
C THR A 60 -17.71 6.71 -4.09
N ASP A 61 -18.41 5.96 -4.90
CA ASP A 61 -18.92 6.42 -6.19
C ASP A 61 -20.42 6.71 -6.06
N ARG A 62 -20.83 7.87 -6.51
CA ARG A 62 -22.23 8.28 -6.63
C ARG A 62 -22.50 8.64 -8.08
N SER A 63 -23.41 7.93 -8.73
CA SER A 63 -23.70 8.12 -10.14
C SER A 63 -25.18 7.95 -10.44
N THR A 64 -25.65 8.64 -11.47
CA THR A 64 -26.98 8.50 -11.99
C THR A 64 -26.97 8.35 -13.50
N VAL A 65 -28.00 7.76 -14.02
CA VAL A 65 -28.27 7.75 -15.46
C VAL A 65 -29.24 8.91 -15.75
N PRO A 66 -28.82 9.95 -16.48
CA PRO A 66 -29.70 11.08 -16.75
C PRO A 66 -30.86 10.67 -17.68
N PHE A 67 -31.99 11.36 -17.55
CA PHE A 67 -33.07 11.26 -18.53
C PHE A 67 -32.71 12.05 -19.78
N TYR A 68 -32.96 11.48 -20.94
CA TYR A 68 -32.79 12.15 -22.21
C TYR A 68 -34.14 12.46 -22.84
N TYR A 69 -34.23 13.62 -23.49
CA TYR A 69 -35.45 14.10 -24.13
C TYR A 69 -35.16 14.50 -25.55
N GLN A 70 -36.15 14.33 -26.43
CA GLN A 70 -36.17 14.83 -27.81
C GLN A 70 -37.34 15.77 -28.02
N ILE A 71 -37.22 16.65 -29.00
CA ILE A 71 -38.33 17.48 -29.44
C ILE A 71 -39.24 16.60 -30.27
N SER A 72 -40.47 16.35 -29.82
CA SER A 72 -41.45 15.55 -30.54
C SER A 72 -42.33 16.40 -31.45
N LYS A 73 -42.63 17.63 -31.04
CA LYS A 73 -43.40 18.61 -31.83
C LYS A 73 -42.77 19.96 -31.72
N TYR A 74 -42.68 20.69 -32.83
CA TYR A 74 -42.21 22.04 -32.90
C TYR A 74 -43.20 22.90 -33.67
N ASN A 75 -43.68 24.00 -33.10
CA ASN A 75 -44.54 24.97 -33.77
C ASN A 75 -43.70 26.20 -34.18
N PRO A 76 -43.47 26.41 -35.48
CA PRO A 76 -42.66 27.51 -35.95
C PRO A 76 -43.33 28.89 -35.83
N THR A 77 -44.65 28.94 -35.62
CA THR A 77 -45.38 30.20 -35.45
C THR A 77 -45.21 30.78 -34.06
N ASP A 78 -45.26 29.96 -33.04
CA ASP A 78 -45.18 30.39 -31.62
C ASP A 78 -43.83 30.04 -30.99
N TYR A 79 -42.94 29.43 -31.75
CA TYR A 79 -41.63 28.93 -31.28
C TYR A 79 -41.76 27.97 -30.09
N THR A 80 -42.91 27.30 -29.94
CA THR A 80 -43.13 26.34 -28.85
C THR A 80 -42.72 24.94 -29.26
N TYR A 81 -42.27 24.14 -28.30
CA TYR A 81 -41.91 22.76 -28.53
C TYR A 81 -42.41 21.84 -27.41
N THR A 82 -42.64 20.60 -27.71
CA THR A 82 -42.95 19.54 -26.74
C THR A 82 -41.77 18.59 -26.66
N LEU A 83 -41.35 18.30 -25.42
CA LEU A 83 -40.30 17.33 -25.14
C LEU A 83 -40.91 15.97 -24.87
N GLU A 84 -40.38 14.96 -25.51
CA GLU A 84 -40.70 13.57 -25.24
C GLU A 84 -39.46 12.85 -24.70
N LYS A 85 -39.66 12.04 -23.68
CA LYS A 85 -38.60 11.27 -23.06
C LYS A 85 -38.12 10.15 -23.96
N ILE A 86 -36.81 10.05 -24.16
CA ILE A 86 -36.18 8.98 -24.94
C ILE A 86 -35.87 7.81 -24.00
N GLY A 87 -36.45 6.63 -24.29
CA GLY A 87 -36.22 5.42 -23.51
C GLY A 87 -36.87 5.42 -22.14
N THR A 88 -36.69 4.36 -21.42
CA THR A 88 -37.22 4.14 -20.08
C THR A 88 -36.17 4.26 -18.97
N THR A 89 -34.89 4.35 -19.33
CA THR A 89 -33.76 4.43 -18.40
C THR A 89 -33.51 5.85 -17.96
N GLY A 90 -33.32 6.02 -16.68
CA GLY A 90 -33.02 7.29 -16.03
C GLY A 90 -33.41 7.22 -14.56
N SER A 91 -32.70 7.97 -13.72
CA SER A 91 -32.97 8.01 -12.28
C SER A 91 -32.80 9.44 -11.77
N ASP A 92 -33.73 9.88 -10.94
CA ASP A 92 -33.68 11.15 -10.22
C ASP A 92 -32.73 11.10 -9.01
N TYR A 93 -32.27 9.90 -8.67
CA TYR A 93 -31.45 9.67 -7.50
C TYR A 93 -30.08 9.16 -7.90
N LEU A 94 -29.05 9.59 -7.16
CA LEU A 94 -27.70 9.05 -7.27
C LEU A 94 -27.66 7.61 -6.70
N SER A 95 -27.23 6.67 -7.50
CA SER A 95 -26.82 5.35 -7.01
C SER A 95 -25.57 5.49 -6.16
N PHE A 96 -25.33 4.49 -5.33
CA PHE A 96 -24.23 4.48 -4.40
C PHE A 96 -23.47 3.16 -4.46
N SER A 97 -22.18 3.22 -4.70
CA SER A 97 -21.30 2.07 -4.60
C SER A 97 -20.06 2.38 -3.76
N LYS A 98 -19.54 1.37 -3.10
CA LYS A 98 -18.33 1.44 -2.27
C LYS A 98 -17.30 0.46 -2.76
N ALA A 99 -16.04 0.89 -2.75
CA ALA A 99 -14.89 0.02 -2.89
C ALA A 99 -13.89 0.34 -1.79
N ASN A 100 -13.48 -0.68 -1.04
CA ASN A 100 -12.49 -0.57 0.00
C ASN A 100 -11.28 -1.41 -0.37
N ASN A 101 -10.10 -0.91 -0.06
CA ASN A 101 -8.86 -1.66 -0.17
C ASN A 101 -7.93 -1.28 0.98
N GLY A 102 -6.99 -2.15 1.30
CA GLY A 102 -6.06 -1.90 2.37
C GLY A 102 -5.08 -3.06 2.58
N ASP A 103 -4.04 -2.75 3.30
CA ASP A 103 -3.06 -3.74 3.74
C ASP A 103 -2.50 -3.38 5.11
N ARG A 104 -1.92 -4.41 5.74
CA ARG A 104 -1.17 -4.28 6.96
C ARG A 104 0.17 -4.96 6.80
N THR A 105 1.23 -4.25 7.12
CA THR A 105 2.58 -4.79 7.16
C THR A 105 3.13 -4.68 8.57
N ILE A 106 3.64 -5.78 9.09
CA ILE A 106 4.39 -5.84 10.35
C ILE A 106 5.83 -6.19 9.98
N TYR A 107 6.76 -5.41 10.50
CA TYR A 107 8.18 -5.64 10.36
C TYR A 107 8.83 -5.60 11.73
N TRP A 108 9.70 -6.54 12.01
CA TRP A 108 10.56 -6.50 13.19
C TRP A 108 11.96 -6.98 12.84
N GLU A 109 12.90 -6.43 13.55
CA GLU A 109 14.33 -6.67 13.40
C GLU A 109 14.96 -6.74 14.77
N ALA A 110 15.90 -7.66 14.94
CA ALA A 110 16.77 -7.72 16.10
C ALA A 110 18.20 -7.88 15.63
N ALA A 111 19.10 -7.11 16.21
CA ALA A 111 20.52 -7.20 15.91
C ALA A 111 21.35 -7.18 17.19
N ILE A 112 22.47 -7.89 17.13
CA ILE A 112 23.53 -7.87 18.12
C ILE A 112 24.78 -7.38 17.43
N ASP A 113 25.37 -6.33 17.99
CA ASP A 113 26.58 -5.69 17.50
C ASP A 113 27.67 -5.83 18.55
N TYR A 114 28.86 -6.22 18.13
CA TYR A 114 30.02 -6.31 18.96
C TYR A 114 31.16 -5.55 18.31
N GLN A 115 31.81 -4.66 19.06
CA GLN A 115 33.00 -3.92 18.62
C GLN A 115 34.00 -3.77 19.76
N ARG A 116 35.20 -4.25 19.53
CA ARG A 116 36.23 -4.16 20.54
C ARG A 116 37.63 -4.12 19.95
N LEU A 117 38.45 -3.26 20.56
CA LEU A 117 39.88 -3.18 20.31
C LEU A 117 40.63 -3.94 21.41
N PHE A 118 41.42 -4.93 21.01
CA PHE A 118 42.33 -5.71 21.89
C PHE A 118 43.78 -5.40 21.49
N GLY A 119 44.43 -4.41 22.13
CA GLY A 119 45.72 -3.96 21.70
C GLY A 119 45.74 -3.50 20.26
N LYS A 120 46.39 -4.25 19.36
CA LYS A 120 46.44 -3.98 17.92
C LYS A 120 45.34 -4.68 17.12
N ASN A 121 44.49 -5.50 17.75
CA ASN A 121 43.45 -6.27 17.09
C ASN A 121 42.11 -5.55 17.26
N ASN A 122 41.50 -5.12 16.15
CA ASN A 122 40.17 -4.54 16.13
C ASN A 122 39.21 -5.59 15.55
N ILE A 123 38.17 -5.95 16.32
CA ILE A 123 37.18 -6.94 15.98
C ILE A 123 35.82 -6.24 15.97
N THR A 124 35.09 -6.39 14.85
CA THR A 124 33.69 -5.99 14.76
C THR A 124 32.86 -7.17 14.24
N ALA A 125 31.75 -7.42 14.90
CA ALA A 125 30.79 -8.44 14.48
C ALA A 125 29.37 -7.92 14.59
N MET A 126 28.51 -8.31 13.67
CA MET A 126 27.09 -8.02 13.67
C MET A 126 26.34 -9.28 13.27
N LEU A 127 25.27 -9.58 13.99
CA LEU A 127 24.28 -10.57 13.62
C LEU A 127 22.92 -9.91 13.65
N LEU A 128 22.19 -10.02 12.54
CA LEU A 128 20.89 -9.40 12.35
C LEU A 128 19.87 -10.44 11.89
N TYR A 129 18.72 -10.44 12.53
CA TYR A 129 17.54 -11.19 12.11
C TYR A 129 16.38 -10.23 11.85
N ASN A 130 15.66 -10.41 10.75
CA ASN A 130 14.47 -9.64 10.46
C ASN A 130 13.33 -10.54 9.96
N GLN A 131 12.11 -10.05 10.15
CA GLN A 131 10.92 -10.67 9.61
C GLN A 131 9.93 -9.60 9.18
N ARG A 132 9.38 -9.78 7.98
CA ARG A 132 8.29 -8.97 7.47
C ARG A 132 7.07 -9.85 7.23
N GLN A 133 5.90 -9.39 7.68
CA GLN A 133 4.62 -10.02 7.42
C GLN A 133 3.70 -9.01 6.73
N TYR A 134 3.14 -9.40 5.59
CA TYR A 134 2.18 -8.63 4.83
C TYR A 134 0.83 -9.33 4.85
N ASN A 135 -0.24 -8.57 5.15
CA ASN A 135 -1.62 -9.08 5.18
C ASN A 135 -2.49 -8.14 4.35
N PRO A 136 -3.11 -8.57 3.24
CA PRO A 136 -4.16 -7.82 2.58
C PRO A 136 -5.41 -7.76 3.48
N ALA A 137 -6.08 -6.61 3.52
CA ALA A 137 -7.31 -6.46 4.32
C ALA A 137 -8.54 -7.04 3.61
N PHE A 138 -8.52 -7.08 2.27
CA PHE A 138 -9.62 -7.55 1.43
C PHE A 138 -9.10 -8.57 0.42
N PRO A 139 -8.78 -9.79 0.86
CA PRO A 139 -8.27 -10.83 -0.04
C PRO A 139 -9.37 -11.27 -1.02
N SER A 140 -8.99 -11.49 -2.26
CA SER A 140 -9.89 -11.97 -3.32
C SER A 140 -10.01 -13.49 -3.39
N SER A 141 -9.07 -14.20 -2.76
CA SER A 141 -9.04 -15.66 -2.72
C SER A 141 -8.56 -16.17 -1.36
N LEU A 142 -8.77 -17.47 -1.11
CA LEU A 142 -8.28 -18.13 0.10
C LEU A 142 -6.74 -18.06 0.17
N PHE A 143 -6.06 -18.16 -0.96
CA PHE A 143 -4.59 -18.05 -1.02
C PHE A 143 -4.10 -16.65 -0.69
N ASP A 144 -4.82 -15.62 -1.15
CA ASP A 144 -4.49 -14.23 -0.83
C ASP A 144 -4.76 -13.88 0.64
N ALA A 145 -5.64 -14.65 1.31
CA ALA A 145 -5.95 -14.46 2.73
C ALA A 145 -4.82 -14.93 3.66
N VAL A 146 -3.92 -15.77 3.15
CA VAL A 146 -2.77 -16.24 3.94
C VAL A 146 -1.73 -15.12 4.06
N PRO A 147 -1.27 -14.80 5.29
CA PRO A 147 -0.23 -13.81 5.49
C PRO A 147 1.04 -14.16 4.72
N TYR A 148 1.59 -13.20 4.02
CA TYR A 148 2.85 -13.37 3.31
C TYR A 148 4.03 -12.97 4.21
N ARG A 149 4.93 -13.93 4.50
CA ARG A 149 6.09 -13.72 5.35
C ARG A 149 7.40 -13.86 4.60
N THR A 150 8.33 -12.99 4.96
CA THR A 150 9.73 -13.07 4.55
C THR A 150 10.59 -12.96 5.80
N THR A 151 11.64 -13.76 5.87
CA THR A 151 12.61 -13.75 6.96
C THR A 151 14.01 -13.55 6.40
N GLY A 152 14.85 -12.88 7.15
CA GLY A 152 16.25 -12.67 6.80
C GLY A 152 17.16 -12.87 8.00
N LEU A 153 18.30 -13.50 7.75
CA LEU A 153 19.41 -13.60 8.70
C LEU A 153 20.66 -13.08 8.00
N ALA A 154 21.32 -12.11 8.56
CA ALA A 154 22.53 -11.54 8.02
C ALA A 154 23.61 -11.46 9.11
N GLY A 155 24.85 -11.69 8.75
CA GLY A 155 25.97 -11.52 9.62
C GLY A 155 27.16 -10.88 8.91
N ARG A 156 27.90 -10.10 9.67
CA ARG A 156 29.14 -9.44 9.24
C ARG A 156 30.17 -9.61 10.33
N PHE A 157 31.35 -9.98 9.93
CA PHE A 157 32.52 -10.04 10.79
C PHE A 157 33.68 -9.31 10.13
N THR A 158 34.32 -8.38 10.84
CA THR A 158 35.51 -7.69 10.38
C THR A 158 36.62 -7.82 11.40
N TYR A 159 37.81 -8.00 10.91
CA TYR A 159 39.03 -8.05 11.69
C TYR A 159 40.09 -7.13 11.09
N ALA A 160 40.73 -6.32 11.93
CA ALA A 160 41.84 -5.49 11.51
C ALA A 160 42.99 -5.65 12.53
N TYR A 161 44.19 -5.84 11.99
CA TYR A 161 45.41 -5.92 12.78
C TYR A 161 46.32 -4.74 12.46
N ASP A 162 46.67 -3.96 13.51
CA ASP A 162 47.57 -2.80 13.47
C ASP A 162 47.22 -1.81 12.34
N GLU A 163 45.93 -1.73 11.96
CA GLU A 163 45.40 -0.93 10.83
C GLU A 163 46.08 -1.21 9.49
N ARG A 164 46.79 -2.34 9.37
CA ARG A 164 47.50 -2.74 8.14
C ARG A 164 46.90 -3.93 7.44
N TYR A 165 46.35 -4.87 8.20
CA TYR A 165 45.77 -6.09 7.65
C TYR A 165 44.30 -6.12 7.99
N PHE A 166 43.44 -6.33 6.96
CA PHE A 166 42.00 -6.33 7.11
C PHE A 166 41.43 -7.62 6.52
N ALA A 167 40.48 -8.20 7.22
CA ALA A 167 39.69 -9.32 6.75
C ALA A 167 38.21 -9.03 7.02
N GLU A 168 37.36 -9.34 6.07
CA GLU A 168 35.92 -9.18 6.21
C GLU A 168 35.20 -10.43 5.69
N PHE A 169 34.21 -10.87 6.45
CA PHE A 169 33.31 -11.97 6.07
C PHE A 169 31.87 -11.53 6.25
N ASN A 170 31.06 -11.71 5.21
CA ASN A 170 29.63 -11.40 5.22
C ASN A 170 28.85 -12.64 4.76
N PHE A 171 27.71 -12.87 5.42
CA PHE A 171 26.74 -13.85 4.96
C PHE A 171 25.33 -13.32 5.07
N GLY A 172 24.43 -13.83 4.21
CA GLY A 172 23.01 -13.53 4.22
C GLY A 172 22.20 -14.75 3.85
N TYR A 173 21.12 -14.97 4.56
CA TYR A 173 20.12 -15.99 4.26
C TYR A 173 18.74 -15.34 4.25
N ASN A 174 17.96 -15.58 3.19
CA ASN A 174 16.61 -15.09 3.05
C ASN A 174 15.66 -16.26 2.83
N GLY A 175 14.56 -16.27 3.59
CA GLY A 175 13.46 -17.22 3.45
C GLY A 175 12.17 -16.51 3.10
N THR A 176 11.31 -17.18 2.32
CA THR A 176 9.97 -16.69 1.98
C THR A 176 9.00 -17.85 1.90
N GLU A 177 7.76 -17.62 2.33
CA GLU A 177 6.67 -18.61 2.27
C GLU A 177 6.03 -18.71 0.86
N LYS A 178 6.53 -17.96 -0.14
CA LYS A 178 5.96 -17.94 -1.49
C LYS A 178 6.46 -19.03 -2.43
N PHE A 179 7.43 -19.82 -2.01
CA PHE A 179 7.91 -20.95 -2.81
C PHE A 179 7.22 -22.23 -2.38
N TYR A 180 6.44 -22.77 -3.28
CA TYR A 180 5.88 -24.13 -3.29
C TYR A 180 6.74 -25.02 -4.17
#